data_3f06b665b64d2f57e86091fd60822cc6
#
_entry.id   3f06b665b64d2f57e86091fd60822cc6
#
_cell.length_a   1.000
_cell.length_b   1.000
_cell.length_c   1.000
_cell.angle_alpha   90.00
_cell.angle_beta   90.00
_cell.angle_gamma   90.00
#
_symmetry.space_group_name_H-M   'P 1'
#
loop_
_entity.id
_entity.type
_entity.pdbx_description
1 polymer ?
#
loop_
_entity_poly.entity_id
_entity_poly.type
_entity_poly.pdbx_seq_one_letter_code
_entity_poly.pdbx_strand_id
1 'polypeptide(L)'
;MRRLLITAVVACVSTGASAQWLNYKTPGVPRTRDGKPKLDAPTPKAPDGHPDLTGVWMHEVTTVEEVRRLFGSQFDEDIKNGLPGMEIGTQHKYFFNILVDFKPGDSPLRPQAAALLKERLAQPRPEDLCDPVNLAGLPVAGLVSEPIKIVQAPRVTMVLYEVGNFHRQIYTDGRKLPAQFDLPAYYGYSVGRWERDTFVVETAGFNDKTLLDAAHPHSDRLHVTERFRRRDFGHLDTEMTFDDPKMYTRPFTIHVSYTLLPDADIFEMYPENEKDCAHVRTSPAK
;
A
#
# COMPACT_ATOMS: atom_id res chain seq x y z
N MET A 1 -10.68 -19.19 71.30
CA MET A 1 -11.33 -19.26 69.96
C MET A 1 -10.50 -18.45 69.01
N ARG A 2 -9.63 -19.10 68.21
CA ARG A 2 -8.78 -18.46 67.21
C ARG A 2 -9.54 -18.53 65.89
N ARG A 3 -9.90 -17.36 65.30
CA ARG A 3 -10.48 -17.24 63.95
C ARG A 3 -9.34 -17.28 62.96
N LEU A 4 -9.27 -18.36 62.18
CA LEU A 4 -8.46 -18.42 60.94
C LEU A 4 -9.12 -17.56 59.85
N LEU A 5 -8.44 -16.50 59.42
CA LEU A 5 -8.75 -15.76 58.19
C LEU A 5 -8.09 -16.50 57.03
N ILE A 6 -8.87 -17.13 56.20
CA ILE A 6 -8.43 -17.69 54.90
C ILE A 6 -8.45 -16.55 53.89
N THR A 7 -7.26 -16.04 53.54
CA THR A 7 -7.09 -15.09 52.47
C THR A 7 -7.05 -15.87 51.15
N ALA A 8 -8.13 -15.82 50.37
CA ALA A 8 -8.17 -16.35 49.02
C ALA A 8 -7.37 -15.44 48.09
N VAL A 9 -6.19 -15.89 47.67
CA VAL A 9 -5.43 -15.25 46.57
C VAL A 9 -6.11 -15.61 45.28
N VAL A 10 -6.88 -14.68 44.72
CA VAL A 10 -7.38 -14.78 43.35
C VAL A 10 -6.20 -14.47 42.40
N ALA A 11 -5.60 -15.51 41.85
CA ALA A 11 -4.65 -15.38 40.75
C ALA A 11 -5.43 -14.92 39.51
N CYS A 12 -5.38 -13.62 39.23
CA CYS A 12 -5.76 -13.10 37.91
C CYS A 12 -4.79 -13.67 36.89
N VAL A 13 -5.19 -14.76 36.24
CA VAL A 13 -4.56 -15.19 35.00
C VAL A 13 -4.95 -14.12 33.96
N SER A 14 -4.04 -13.20 33.70
CA SER A 14 -4.13 -12.32 32.53
C SER A 14 -4.00 -13.22 31.31
N THR A 15 -5.12 -13.74 30.81
CA THR A 15 -5.20 -14.22 29.44
C THR A 15 -4.90 -13.00 28.59
N GLY A 16 -3.73 -12.98 27.95
CA GLY A 16 -3.42 -11.95 26.95
C GLY A 16 -4.64 -11.85 26.02
N ALA A 17 -5.22 -10.68 25.93
CA ALA A 17 -6.27 -10.40 24.97
C ALA A 17 -5.64 -10.54 23.60
N SER A 18 -5.65 -11.76 23.05
CA SER A 18 -5.35 -12.00 21.66
C SER A 18 -6.43 -11.25 20.88
N ALA A 19 -6.04 -10.33 20.02
CA ALA A 19 -6.97 -9.66 19.15
C ALA A 19 -7.85 -10.74 18.49
N GLN A 20 -9.12 -10.48 18.44
CA GLN A 20 -10.21 -11.43 18.16
C GLN A 20 -10.02 -12.24 16.87
N TRP A 21 -9.21 -11.73 15.94
CA TRP A 21 -8.94 -12.31 14.61
C TRP A 21 -7.51 -12.86 14.46
N LEU A 22 -6.63 -12.62 15.43
CA LEU A 22 -5.28 -13.20 15.45
C LEU A 22 -5.42 -14.68 15.79
N ASN A 23 -5.06 -15.56 14.88
CA ASN A 23 -5.09 -17.01 14.93
C ASN A 23 -6.29 -17.70 14.22
N TYR A 24 -7.12 -16.98 13.47
CA TYR A 24 -8.06 -17.62 12.58
C TYR A 24 -7.31 -18.22 11.39
N LYS A 25 -7.29 -19.55 11.32
CA LYS A 25 -6.62 -20.23 10.20
C LYS A 25 -7.39 -20.01 8.91
N THR A 26 -6.78 -19.33 7.96
CA THR A 26 -7.38 -19.11 6.63
C THR A 26 -7.62 -20.46 5.94
N PRO A 27 -8.86 -20.75 5.52
CA PRO A 27 -9.17 -21.95 4.77
C PRO A 27 -8.38 -22.05 3.46
N GLY A 28 -8.00 -23.27 3.06
CA GLY A 28 -7.32 -23.51 1.78
C GLY A 28 -5.83 -23.18 1.76
N VAL A 29 -5.25 -22.66 2.84
CA VAL A 29 -3.80 -22.41 2.94
C VAL A 29 -3.06 -23.75 3.03
N PRO A 30 -2.17 -24.08 2.07
CA PRO A 30 -1.29 -25.25 2.17
C PRO A 30 -0.40 -25.15 3.41
N ARG A 31 -0.24 -26.27 4.13
CA ARG A 31 0.53 -26.28 5.39
C ARG A 31 1.49 -27.46 5.43
N THR A 32 2.57 -27.26 6.15
CA THR A 32 3.51 -28.29 6.53
C THR A 32 2.91 -29.21 7.61
N ARG A 33 3.60 -30.30 7.95
CA ARG A 33 3.11 -31.24 8.98
C ARG A 33 3.01 -30.60 10.38
N ASP A 34 3.83 -29.59 10.67
CA ASP A 34 3.81 -28.81 11.90
C ASP A 34 2.83 -27.62 11.86
N GLY A 35 2.01 -27.53 10.79
CA GLY A 35 0.91 -26.56 10.67
C GLY A 35 1.31 -25.18 10.15
N LYS A 36 2.57 -24.95 9.80
CA LYS A 36 3.04 -23.68 9.24
C LYS A 36 2.54 -23.52 7.80
N PRO A 37 2.20 -22.29 7.38
CA PRO A 37 1.87 -22.02 5.98
C PRO A 37 3.02 -22.37 5.05
N LYS A 38 2.69 -22.97 3.91
CA LYS A 38 3.64 -23.35 2.86
C LYS A 38 3.54 -22.35 1.71
N LEU A 39 4.28 -21.26 1.81
CA LEU A 39 4.23 -20.13 0.87
C LEU A 39 4.77 -20.47 -0.52
N ASP A 40 5.66 -21.44 -0.62
CA ASP A 40 6.25 -21.96 -1.86
C ASP A 40 5.38 -23.00 -2.60
N ALA A 41 4.15 -23.23 -2.13
CA ALA A 41 3.20 -24.13 -2.79
C ALA A 41 2.79 -23.54 -4.17
N PRO A 42 2.29 -24.37 -5.10
CA PRO A 42 1.84 -23.90 -6.41
C PRO A 42 0.80 -22.80 -6.32
N THR A 43 0.83 -21.87 -7.27
CA THR A 43 -0.14 -20.78 -7.41
C THR A 43 -1.57 -21.33 -7.45
N PRO A 44 -2.48 -20.89 -6.56
CA PRO A 44 -3.87 -21.28 -6.59
C PRO A 44 -4.57 -20.68 -7.80
N LYS A 45 -5.61 -21.34 -8.26
CA LYS A 45 -6.45 -20.88 -9.37
C LYS A 45 -7.83 -20.47 -8.87
N ALA A 46 -8.30 -19.35 -9.37
CA ALA A 46 -9.69 -18.91 -9.21
C ALA A 46 -10.64 -19.76 -10.06
N PRO A 47 -11.98 -19.72 -9.83
CA PRO A 47 -12.94 -20.52 -10.57
C PRO A 47 -12.93 -20.30 -12.08
N ASP A 48 -12.47 -19.17 -12.56
CA ASP A 48 -12.32 -18.84 -13.99
C ASP A 48 -11.03 -19.39 -14.62
N GLY A 49 -10.19 -20.09 -13.82
CA GLY A 49 -8.93 -20.70 -14.27
C GLY A 49 -7.70 -19.78 -14.22
N HIS A 50 -7.88 -18.50 -13.99
CA HIS A 50 -6.77 -17.57 -13.78
C HIS A 50 -6.14 -17.73 -12.38
N PRO A 51 -4.94 -17.20 -12.14
CA PRO A 51 -4.38 -17.14 -10.80
C PRO A 51 -5.33 -16.44 -9.82
N ASP A 52 -5.52 -17.03 -8.64
CA ASP A 52 -6.26 -16.38 -7.56
C ASP A 52 -5.32 -15.37 -6.87
N LEU A 53 -5.66 -14.08 -6.92
CA LEU A 53 -4.91 -13.03 -6.25
C LEU A 53 -5.48 -12.68 -4.87
N THR A 54 -6.59 -13.33 -4.47
CA THR A 54 -7.26 -13.06 -3.19
C THR A 54 -6.31 -13.34 -2.03
N GLY A 55 -6.28 -12.44 -1.06
CA GLY A 55 -5.47 -12.58 0.15
C GLY A 55 -5.08 -11.23 0.75
N VAL A 56 -4.43 -11.31 1.90
CA VAL A 56 -3.80 -10.18 2.58
C VAL A 56 -2.31 -10.19 2.20
N TRP A 57 -1.84 -9.09 1.66
CA TRP A 57 -0.51 -8.97 1.08
C TRP A 57 0.27 -7.84 1.73
N MET A 58 1.51 -8.13 2.10
CA MET A 58 2.47 -7.14 2.56
C MET A 58 3.59 -7.02 1.54
N HIS A 59 3.97 -5.81 1.16
CA HIS A 59 5.15 -5.62 0.31
C HIS A 59 6.41 -6.15 1.02
N GLU A 60 7.37 -6.63 0.24
CA GLU A 60 8.68 -6.96 0.78
C GLU A 60 9.40 -5.68 1.17
N VAL A 61 9.87 -5.62 2.41
CA VAL A 61 10.60 -4.46 2.92
C VAL A 61 11.97 -4.36 2.30
N THR A 62 12.45 -3.14 2.08
CA THR A 62 13.82 -2.91 1.65
C THR A 62 14.76 -3.09 2.84
N THR A 63 15.84 -3.85 2.65
CA THR A 63 16.80 -4.09 3.74
C THR A 63 17.46 -2.78 4.19
N VAL A 64 17.81 -2.70 5.47
CA VAL A 64 18.47 -1.51 6.04
C VAL A 64 19.77 -1.18 5.30
N GLU A 65 20.51 -2.20 4.87
CA GLU A 65 21.75 -2.05 4.08
C GLU A 65 21.47 -1.37 2.74
N GLU A 66 20.41 -1.79 2.06
CA GLU A 66 20.02 -1.20 0.76
C GLU A 66 19.51 0.23 0.94
N VAL A 67 18.68 0.49 1.96
CA VAL A 67 18.23 1.86 2.26
C VAL A 67 19.42 2.76 2.58
N ARG A 68 20.37 2.30 3.40
CA ARG A 68 21.60 3.05 3.70
C ARG A 68 22.44 3.30 2.45
N ARG A 69 22.56 2.31 1.57
CA ARG A 69 23.26 2.46 0.29
C ARG A 69 22.63 3.54 -0.60
N LEU A 70 21.29 3.61 -0.63
CA LEU A 70 20.53 4.53 -1.48
C LEU A 70 20.49 5.95 -0.93
N PHE A 71 20.32 6.11 0.37
CA PHE A 71 20.08 7.41 1.02
C PHE A 71 21.27 7.93 1.83
N GLY A 72 22.34 7.12 1.99
CA GLY A 72 23.59 7.52 2.63
C GLY A 72 23.47 7.82 4.13
N SER A 73 24.40 8.66 4.64
CA SER A 73 24.48 8.99 6.07
C SER A 73 23.30 9.82 6.60
N GLN A 74 22.58 10.51 5.73
CA GLN A 74 21.37 11.23 6.14
C GLN A 74 20.34 10.28 6.73
N PHE A 75 20.18 9.09 6.16
CA PHE A 75 19.31 8.07 6.69
C PHE A 75 19.70 7.60 8.11
N ASP A 76 21.02 7.48 8.38
CA ASP A 76 21.49 7.13 9.72
C ASP A 76 21.19 8.24 10.76
N GLU A 77 21.22 9.49 10.36
CA GLU A 77 20.84 10.65 11.18
C GLU A 77 19.32 10.66 11.44
N ASP A 78 18.52 10.42 10.41
CA ASP A 78 17.06 10.35 10.52
C ASP A 78 16.62 9.20 11.43
N ILE A 79 17.30 8.04 11.36
CA ILE A 79 17.09 6.92 12.30
C ILE A 79 17.39 7.33 13.74
N LYS A 80 18.52 7.99 13.97
CA LYS A 80 18.94 8.39 15.33
C LYS A 80 18.00 9.42 15.94
N ASN A 81 17.46 10.31 15.12
CA ASN A 81 16.57 11.37 15.55
C ASN A 81 15.12 10.93 15.72
N GLY A 82 14.83 9.65 15.40
CA GLY A 82 13.51 9.07 15.49
C GLY A 82 12.54 9.84 14.60
N LEU A 83 12.43 9.47 13.33
CA LEU A 83 11.36 9.99 12.49
C LEU A 83 10.03 9.62 13.16
N PRO A 84 9.26 10.60 13.67
CA PRO A 84 7.99 10.28 14.34
C PRO A 84 7.07 9.55 13.35
N GLY A 85 6.61 8.35 13.72
CA GLY A 85 5.63 7.58 12.94
C GLY A 85 6.20 6.64 11.89
N MET A 86 7.53 6.57 11.68
CA MET A 86 8.12 5.61 10.73
C MET A 86 8.96 4.57 11.46
N GLU A 87 8.47 3.34 11.53
CA GLU A 87 9.29 2.18 11.81
C GLU A 87 10.19 1.90 10.60
N ILE A 88 11.42 2.41 10.68
CA ILE A 88 12.43 2.18 9.65
C ILE A 88 12.73 0.69 9.59
N GLY A 89 12.58 0.10 8.43
CA GLY A 89 12.67 -1.35 8.21
C GLY A 89 11.33 -2.01 7.92
N THR A 90 10.24 -1.24 7.90
CA THR A 90 8.92 -1.71 7.46
C THR A 90 8.52 -1.11 6.11
N GLN A 91 9.26 -0.12 5.62
CA GLN A 91 8.94 0.61 4.39
C GLN A 91 9.68 0.06 3.17
N HIS A 92 9.08 0.22 2.00
CA HIS A 92 9.73 -0.05 0.72
C HIS A 92 10.53 1.18 0.24
N LYS A 93 11.65 0.97 -0.46
CA LYS A 93 12.53 2.05 -0.99
C LYS A 93 11.78 3.10 -1.80
N TYR A 94 10.76 2.69 -2.55
CA TYR A 94 9.94 3.60 -3.37
C TYR A 94 8.98 4.46 -2.55
N PHE A 95 8.72 4.12 -1.29
CA PHE A 95 8.01 5.03 -0.39
C PHE A 95 8.79 6.32 -0.15
N PHE A 96 10.10 6.20 -0.01
CA PHE A 96 10.99 7.37 0.20
C PHE A 96 11.24 8.14 -1.11
N ASN A 97 11.44 7.42 -2.21
CA ASN A 97 11.71 8.03 -3.52
C ASN A 97 11.32 7.07 -4.65
N ILE A 98 10.24 7.39 -5.35
CA ILE A 98 9.76 6.59 -6.49
C ILE A 98 10.79 6.49 -7.63
N LEU A 99 11.73 7.43 -7.72
CA LEU A 99 12.78 7.49 -8.72
C LEU A 99 14.15 7.02 -8.21
N VAL A 100 14.21 6.33 -7.07
CA VAL A 100 15.47 5.93 -6.41
C VAL A 100 16.40 5.08 -7.27
N ASP A 101 15.87 4.35 -8.25
CA ASP A 101 16.66 3.51 -9.15
C ASP A 101 17.33 4.29 -10.30
N PHE A 102 16.99 5.58 -10.44
CA PHE A 102 17.65 6.43 -11.45
C PHE A 102 18.98 6.95 -10.92
N LYS A 103 19.98 6.97 -11.83
CA LYS A 103 21.27 7.58 -11.52
C LYS A 103 21.11 9.11 -11.37
N PRO A 104 21.96 9.77 -10.58
CA PRO A 104 22.02 11.22 -10.55
C PRO A 104 22.15 11.80 -11.96
N GLY A 105 21.28 12.75 -12.31
CA GLY A 105 21.24 13.38 -13.63
C GLY A 105 20.42 12.67 -14.70
N ASP A 106 19.94 11.44 -14.45
CA ASP A 106 19.09 10.68 -15.39
C ASP A 106 17.60 10.67 -15.00
N SER A 107 17.24 11.46 -14.01
CA SER A 107 15.86 11.59 -13.53
C SER A 107 14.92 12.05 -14.66
N PRO A 108 13.77 11.39 -14.85
CA PRO A 108 12.80 11.80 -15.86
C PRO A 108 11.98 13.04 -15.47
N LEU A 109 12.20 13.65 -14.29
CA LEU A 109 11.45 14.82 -13.84
C LEU A 109 11.60 15.99 -14.79
N ARG A 110 10.48 16.63 -15.16
CA ARG A 110 10.49 17.92 -15.85
C ARG A 110 10.85 19.06 -14.89
N PRO A 111 11.38 20.19 -15.36
CA PRO A 111 11.79 21.30 -14.49
C PRO A 111 10.69 21.79 -13.54
N GLN A 112 9.43 21.88 -14.00
CA GLN A 112 8.29 22.27 -13.16
C GLN A 112 7.98 21.23 -12.07
N ALA A 113 8.10 19.95 -12.37
CA ALA A 113 7.88 18.88 -11.40
C ALA A 113 9.01 18.85 -10.36
N ALA A 114 10.26 19.10 -10.78
CA ALA A 114 11.41 19.23 -9.87
C ALA A 114 11.27 20.43 -8.92
N ALA A 115 10.75 21.57 -9.42
CA ALA A 115 10.47 22.74 -8.60
C ALA A 115 9.41 22.44 -7.53
N LEU A 116 8.31 21.79 -7.94
CA LEU A 116 7.22 21.38 -7.05
C LEU A 116 7.68 20.35 -6.00
N LEU A 117 8.50 19.37 -6.41
CA LEU A 117 9.12 18.41 -5.50
C LEU A 117 9.97 19.13 -4.43
N LYS A 118 10.83 20.07 -4.86
CA LYS A 118 11.66 20.86 -3.95
C LYS A 118 10.83 21.66 -2.95
N GLU A 119 9.73 22.27 -3.40
CA GLU A 119 8.80 23.01 -2.54
C GLU A 119 8.18 22.10 -1.48
N ARG A 120 7.69 20.92 -1.89
CA ARG A 120 7.06 19.95 -0.99
C ARG A 120 8.03 19.38 0.05
N LEU A 121 9.26 19.11 -0.35
CA LEU A 121 10.30 18.66 0.59
C LEU A 121 10.71 19.75 1.59
N ALA A 122 10.62 21.04 1.21
CA ALA A 122 10.91 22.16 2.11
C ALA A 122 9.77 22.45 3.10
N GLN A 123 8.55 22.08 2.74
CA GLN A 123 7.36 22.26 3.57
C GLN A 123 6.54 20.95 3.57
N PRO A 124 7.01 19.95 4.31
CA PRO A 124 6.30 18.68 4.39
C PRO A 124 4.87 18.94 4.92
N ARG A 125 3.92 18.31 4.29
CA ARG A 125 2.53 18.37 4.76
C ARG A 125 2.42 17.65 6.11
N PRO A 126 1.59 18.12 7.04
CA PRO A 126 1.26 17.36 8.23
C PRO A 126 0.71 15.98 7.81
N GLU A 127 1.09 14.94 8.51
CA GLU A 127 0.44 13.64 8.38
C GLU A 127 -1.03 13.79 8.79
N ASP A 128 -1.90 13.68 7.81
CA ASP A 128 -3.33 13.87 8.00
C ASP A 128 -4.07 12.70 7.35
N LEU A 129 -4.41 11.73 8.16
CA LEU A 129 -5.15 10.54 7.72
C LEU A 129 -6.58 10.84 7.28
N CYS A 130 -7.04 12.06 7.47
CA CYS A 130 -8.39 12.49 7.10
C CYS A 130 -8.48 12.94 5.64
N ASP A 131 -7.37 13.23 5.02
CA ASP A 131 -7.31 13.70 3.64
C ASP A 131 -6.49 12.72 2.78
N PRO A 132 -7.11 12.11 1.74
CA PRO A 132 -6.40 11.23 0.81
C PRO A 132 -5.19 11.90 0.15
N VAL A 133 -5.14 13.23 0.14
CA VAL A 133 -4.02 14.02 -0.40
C VAL A 133 -2.70 13.71 0.29
N ASN A 134 -2.74 13.40 1.57
CA ASN A 134 -1.53 13.19 2.37
C ASN A 134 -1.12 11.71 2.44
N LEU A 135 -1.89 10.82 1.84
CA LEU A 135 -1.49 9.43 1.73
C LEU A 135 -0.50 9.29 0.59
N ALA A 136 0.73 9.01 0.97
CA ALA A 136 1.75 8.67 0.00
C ALA A 136 1.37 7.39 -0.77
N GLY A 137 1.69 7.36 -2.04
CA GLY A 137 1.70 6.11 -2.74
C GLY A 137 0.44 5.67 -3.40
N LEU A 138 -0.25 6.59 -4.01
CA LEU A 138 -1.28 6.29 -4.96
C LEU A 138 -0.71 6.07 -6.35
N PRO A 139 -1.10 5.12 -7.04
CA PRO A 139 -1.71 3.82 -6.83
C PRO A 139 -0.70 2.79 -6.29
N VAL A 140 0.45 3.21 -5.86
CA VAL A 140 1.47 2.40 -5.19
C VAL A 140 1.13 2.15 -3.72
N ALA A 141 -0.13 2.34 -3.34
CA ALA A 141 -0.61 1.95 -2.03
C ALA A 141 -0.15 0.54 -1.70
N GLY A 142 0.30 0.35 -0.47
CA GLY A 142 0.96 -0.88 -0.04
C GLY A 142 2.48 -0.80 -0.03
N LEU A 143 3.08 0.38 -0.21
CA LEU A 143 4.50 0.63 0.07
C LEU A 143 4.75 1.11 1.51
N VAL A 144 3.69 1.38 2.25
CA VAL A 144 3.69 1.69 3.67
C VAL A 144 3.70 0.41 4.52
N SER A 145 3.87 0.54 5.83
CA SER A 145 4.00 -0.60 6.75
C SER A 145 2.76 -1.48 6.88
N GLU A 146 1.63 -1.04 6.35
CA GLU A 146 0.35 -1.70 6.49
C GLU A 146 0.01 -2.56 5.26
N PRO A 147 -0.68 -3.69 5.47
CA PRO A 147 -1.02 -4.60 4.38
C PRO A 147 -2.16 -4.08 3.48
N ILE A 148 -2.27 -4.69 2.31
CA ILE A 148 -3.42 -4.58 1.43
C ILE A 148 -4.17 -5.92 1.38
N LYS A 149 -5.47 -5.88 1.15
CA LYS A 149 -6.30 -7.06 0.91
C LYS A 149 -6.88 -7.02 -0.49
N ILE A 150 -6.55 -8.03 -1.30
CA ILE A 150 -7.14 -8.21 -2.63
C ILE A 150 -8.32 -9.17 -2.51
N VAL A 151 -9.46 -8.79 -3.07
CA VAL A 151 -10.66 -9.61 -3.16
C VAL A 151 -11.09 -9.67 -4.62
N GLN A 152 -11.01 -10.84 -5.23
CA GLN A 152 -11.51 -11.06 -6.58
C GLN A 152 -12.98 -11.50 -6.52
N ALA A 153 -13.83 -10.78 -7.23
CA ALA A 153 -15.23 -11.12 -7.42
C ALA A 153 -15.57 -11.11 -8.92
N PRO A 154 -16.66 -11.71 -9.34
CA PRO A 154 -17.11 -11.63 -10.73
C PRO A 154 -17.23 -10.17 -11.17
N ARG A 155 -16.54 -9.80 -12.26
CA ARG A 155 -16.59 -8.48 -12.90
C ARG A 155 -15.92 -7.32 -12.14
N VAL A 156 -15.38 -7.55 -10.93
CA VAL A 156 -14.64 -6.54 -10.18
C VAL A 156 -13.61 -7.19 -9.27
N THR A 157 -12.43 -6.61 -9.21
CA THR A 157 -11.44 -6.89 -8.17
C THR A 157 -11.35 -5.68 -7.26
N MET A 158 -11.43 -5.91 -5.95
CA MET A 158 -11.30 -4.87 -4.93
C MET A 158 -9.91 -4.95 -4.32
N VAL A 159 -9.26 -3.81 -4.14
CA VAL A 159 -8.09 -3.66 -3.29
C VAL A 159 -8.50 -2.80 -2.10
N LEU A 160 -8.40 -3.36 -0.91
CA LEU A 160 -8.69 -2.70 0.35
C LEU A 160 -7.36 -2.37 1.01
N TYR A 161 -7.23 -1.16 1.52
CA TYR A 161 -6.03 -0.65 2.16
C TYR A 161 -6.31 -0.48 3.66
N GLU A 162 -5.45 -1.02 4.50
CA GLU A 162 -5.54 -0.81 5.95
C GLU A 162 -5.30 0.66 6.27
N VAL A 163 -4.28 1.26 5.68
CA VAL A 163 -4.05 2.70 5.81
C VAL A 163 -5.23 3.50 5.25
N GLY A 164 -5.83 4.31 6.11
CA GLY A 164 -6.90 5.24 5.76
C GLY A 164 -8.23 4.59 5.37
N ASN A 165 -8.38 3.27 5.51
CA ASN A 165 -9.60 2.51 5.17
C ASN A 165 -10.08 2.73 3.74
N PHE A 166 -9.18 2.98 2.80
CA PHE A 166 -9.53 3.20 1.40
C PHE A 166 -9.78 1.89 0.67
N HIS A 167 -10.46 2.00 -0.44
CA HIS A 167 -10.65 0.89 -1.36
C HIS A 167 -10.53 1.36 -2.80
N ARG A 168 -10.08 0.46 -3.64
CA ARG A 168 -9.98 0.65 -5.08
C ARG A 168 -10.79 -0.43 -5.79
N GLN A 169 -11.61 -0.01 -6.74
CA GLN A 169 -12.37 -0.89 -7.62
C GLN A 169 -11.66 -1.03 -8.96
N ILE A 170 -11.35 -2.24 -9.35
CA ILE A 170 -10.77 -2.58 -10.64
C ILE A 170 -11.84 -3.37 -11.41
N TYR A 171 -12.44 -2.74 -12.40
CA TYR A 171 -13.50 -3.37 -13.18
C TYR A 171 -12.94 -4.40 -14.16
N THR A 172 -13.46 -5.63 -14.10
CA THR A 172 -13.03 -6.76 -14.92
C THR A 172 -14.16 -7.28 -15.81
N ASP A 173 -15.14 -6.45 -16.11
CA ASP A 173 -16.31 -6.76 -16.91
C ASP A 173 -16.15 -6.46 -18.41
N GLY A 174 -14.92 -6.17 -18.85
CA GLY A 174 -14.61 -5.88 -20.24
C GLY A 174 -14.80 -4.41 -20.65
N ARG A 175 -15.20 -3.54 -19.70
CA ARG A 175 -15.26 -2.10 -19.98
C ARG A 175 -13.86 -1.53 -20.22
N LYS A 176 -13.81 -0.44 -20.97
CA LYS A 176 -12.59 0.35 -21.19
C LYS A 176 -12.59 1.58 -20.28
N LEU A 177 -11.43 2.15 -20.06
CA LEU A 177 -11.33 3.48 -19.44
C LEU A 177 -12.10 4.50 -20.28
N PRO A 178 -12.82 5.45 -19.64
CA PRO A 178 -13.46 6.55 -20.35
C PRO A 178 -12.45 7.39 -21.14
N ALA A 179 -12.86 7.91 -22.30
CA ALA A 179 -12.02 8.83 -23.06
C ALA A 179 -11.84 10.18 -22.36
N GLN A 180 -12.80 10.55 -21.51
CA GLN A 180 -12.80 11.75 -20.67
C GLN A 180 -13.29 11.41 -19.28
N PHE A 181 -12.82 12.14 -18.29
CA PHE A 181 -13.19 11.98 -16.89
C PHE A 181 -13.81 13.27 -16.38
N ASP A 182 -15.14 13.27 -16.27
CA ASP A 182 -15.91 14.44 -15.79
C ASP A 182 -15.68 14.71 -14.30
N LEU A 183 -15.38 13.64 -13.54
CA LEU A 183 -15.10 13.67 -12.11
C LEU A 183 -13.78 12.95 -11.80
N PRO A 184 -12.64 13.65 -11.92
CA PRO A 184 -11.35 13.06 -11.55
C PRO A 184 -11.34 12.63 -10.08
N ALA A 185 -10.76 11.45 -9.81
CA ALA A 185 -10.72 10.85 -8.48
C ALA A 185 -9.30 10.85 -7.91
N TYR A 186 -9.17 10.75 -6.59
CA TYR A 186 -7.87 10.62 -5.93
C TYR A 186 -7.12 9.35 -6.38
N TYR A 187 -7.84 8.24 -6.53
CA TYR A 187 -7.28 6.93 -6.95
C TYR A 187 -7.56 6.59 -8.42
N GLY A 188 -8.07 7.56 -9.19
CA GLY A 188 -8.44 7.35 -10.58
C GLY A 188 -9.53 6.30 -10.76
N TYR A 189 -9.66 5.84 -12.00
CA TYR A 189 -10.57 4.76 -12.39
C TYR A 189 -9.75 3.63 -12.99
N SER A 190 -10.03 2.41 -12.55
CA SER A 190 -9.22 1.24 -12.92
C SER A 190 -10.05 0.22 -13.68
N VAL A 191 -9.46 -0.31 -14.76
CA VAL A 191 -9.97 -1.47 -15.48
C VAL A 191 -8.90 -2.55 -15.52
N GLY A 192 -9.32 -3.79 -15.37
CA GLY A 192 -8.41 -4.94 -15.33
C GLY A 192 -8.76 -5.98 -16.39
N ARG A 193 -7.75 -6.67 -16.89
CA ARG A 193 -7.89 -7.82 -17.76
C ARG A 193 -6.79 -8.84 -17.49
N TRP A 194 -7.06 -10.06 -17.83
CA TRP A 194 -6.05 -11.11 -17.79
C TRP A 194 -5.31 -11.21 -19.12
N GLU A 195 -3.99 -11.27 -19.04
CA GLU A 195 -3.09 -11.63 -20.13
C GLU A 195 -2.37 -12.91 -19.70
N ARG A 196 -2.96 -14.07 -20.00
CA ARG A 196 -2.54 -15.40 -19.51
C ARG A 196 -2.57 -15.44 -17.97
N ASP A 197 -1.43 -15.57 -17.31
CA ASP A 197 -1.30 -15.62 -15.84
C ASP A 197 -0.93 -14.25 -15.23
N THR A 198 -1.01 -13.17 -15.99
CA THR A 198 -0.74 -11.80 -15.54
C THR A 198 -2.04 -10.99 -15.53
N PHE A 199 -2.38 -10.43 -14.39
CA PHE A 199 -3.48 -9.48 -14.27
C PHE A 199 -2.97 -8.08 -14.57
N VAL A 200 -3.45 -7.50 -15.67
CA VAL A 200 -3.05 -6.17 -16.12
C VAL A 200 -4.13 -5.17 -15.76
N VAL A 201 -3.74 -4.12 -15.08
CA VAL A 201 -4.64 -3.04 -14.64
C VAL A 201 -4.18 -1.73 -15.27
N GLU A 202 -5.10 -1.02 -15.87
CA GLU A 202 -4.91 0.34 -16.37
C GLU A 202 -5.72 1.31 -15.55
N THR A 203 -5.09 2.39 -15.11
CA THR A 203 -5.72 3.42 -14.26
C THR A 203 -5.44 4.80 -14.83
N ALA A 204 -6.48 5.62 -14.95
CA ALA A 204 -6.41 7.01 -15.36
C ALA A 204 -7.54 7.82 -14.71
N GLY A 205 -7.64 9.11 -15.00
CA GLY A 205 -8.67 9.98 -14.41
C GLY A 205 -8.37 10.38 -12.98
N PHE A 206 -7.08 10.51 -12.67
CA PHE A 206 -6.63 11.07 -11.39
C PHE A 206 -6.92 12.56 -11.31
N ASN A 207 -7.20 13.06 -10.11
CA ASN A 207 -6.97 14.47 -9.81
C ASN A 207 -5.45 14.68 -9.57
N ASP A 208 -5.01 15.92 -9.44
CA ASP A 208 -3.59 16.26 -9.24
C ASP A 208 -3.21 16.46 -7.76
N LYS A 209 -4.05 15.96 -6.84
CA LYS A 209 -3.95 16.27 -5.42
C LYS A 209 -3.12 15.30 -4.60
N THR A 210 -2.89 14.10 -5.10
CA THR A 210 -2.14 13.05 -4.43
C THR A 210 -0.67 13.00 -4.87
N LEU A 211 0.11 12.10 -4.27
CA LEU A 211 1.54 11.96 -4.49
C LEU A 211 1.87 10.52 -4.94
N LEU A 212 2.95 10.33 -5.69
CA LEU A 212 3.42 9.00 -6.07
C LEU A 212 4.19 8.31 -4.93
N ASP A 213 4.86 9.11 -4.10
CA ASP A 213 5.55 8.72 -2.87
C ASP A 213 5.41 9.84 -1.83
N ALA A 214 6.36 10.00 -0.93
CA ALA A 214 6.31 11.05 0.09
C ALA A 214 6.22 12.49 -0.46
N ALA A 215 6.68 12.76 -1.70
CA ALA A 215 6.76 14.12 -2.23
C ALA A 215 6.60 14.25 -3.76
N HIS A 216 6.83 13.19 -4.54
CA HIS A 216 6.82 13.28 -6.01
C HIS A 216 5.43 13.59 -6.56
N PRO A 217 5.32 14.64 -7.40
CA PRO A 217 4.06 15.06 -7.98
C PRO A 217 3.62 14.16 -9.12
N HIS A 218 2.32 14.15 -9.33
CA HIS A 218 1.73 13.77 -10.60
C HIS A 218 0.68 14.80 -11.03
N SER A 219 0.17 14.67 -12.25
CA SER A 219 -0.89 15.50 -12.79
C SER A 219 -2.15 14.71 -13.09
N ASP A 220 -3.19 15.42 -13.55
CA ASP A 220 -4.42 14.85 -14.12
C ASP A 220 -4.20 14.01 -15.40
N ARG A 221 -2.97 14.04 -15.94
CA ARG A 221 -2.60 13.26 -17.13
C ARG A 221 -1.90 11.95 -16.80
N LEU A 222 -1.76 11.65 -15.50
CA LEU A 222 -1.19 10.39 -15.07
C LEU A 222 -1.99 9.21 -15.59
N HIS A 223 -1.29 8.28 -16.21
CA HIS A 223 -1.75 6.95 -16.55
C HIS A 223 -0.84 5.93 -15.90
N VAL A 224 -1.41 4.94 -15.23
CA VAL A 224 -0.64 3.87 -14.58
C VAL A 224 -1.05 2.54 -15.16
N THR A 225 -0.06 1.74 -15.52
CA THR A 225 -0.24 0.35 -15.91
C THR A 225 0.43 -0.54 -14.85
N GLU A 226 -0.35 -1.43 -14.26
CA GLU A 226 0.14 -2.39 -13.27
C GLU A 226 0.00 -3.81 -13.82
N ARG A 227 1.01 -4.65 -13.57
CA ARG A 227 1.06 -6.03 -14.03
C ARG A 227 1.32 -6.93 -12.85
N PHE A 228 0.27 -7.57 -12.34
CA PHE A 228 0.33 -8.47 -11.18
C PHE A 228 0.56 -9.90 -11.64
N ARG A 229 1.58 -10.55 -11.09
CA ARG A 229 1.90 -11.95 -11.35
C ARG A 229 2.12 -12.69 -10.04
N ARG A 230 1.21 -13.60 -9.71
CA ARG A 230 1.39 -14.49 -8.56
C ARG A 230 2.33 -15.64 -8.95
N ARG A 231 3.56 -15.63 -8.40
CA ARG A 231 4.62 -16.61 -8.72
C ARG A 231 4.29 -17.99 -8.18
N ASP A 232 3.87 -18.03 -6.94
CA ASP A 232 3.52 -19.22 -6.16
C ASP A 232 2.40 -18.87 -5.17
N PHE A 233 2.17 -19.72 -4.17
CA PHE A 233 1.10 -19.49 -3.21
C PHE A 233 1.28 -18.22 -2.41
N GLY A 234 2.50 -17.91 -1.99
CA GLY A 234 2.83 -16.86 -1.04
C GLY A 234 3.42 -15.59 -1.63
N HIS A 235 3.70 -15.54 -2.95
CA HIS A 235 4.43 -14.40 -3.51
C HIS A 235 3.76 -13.83 -4.74
N LEU A 236 3.63 -12.50 -4.74
CA LEU A 236 3.02 -11.70 -5.81
C LEU A 236 3.99 -10.61 -6.24
N ASP A 237 4.37 -10.60 -7.51
CA ASP A 237 5.17 -9.55 -8.11
C ASP A 237 4.29 -8.57 -8.85
N THR A 238 4.63 -7.29 -8.76
CA THR A 238 3.94 -6.22 -9.48
C THR A 238 4.96 -5.33 -10.19
N GLU A 239 4.75 -5.15 -11.47
CA GLU A 239 5.42 -4.14 -12.27
C GLU A 239 4.46 -2.97 -12.47
N MET A 240 4.87 -1.76 -12.10
CA MET A 240 4.05 -0.55 -12.20
C MET A 240 4.73 0.48 -13.08
N THR A 241 4.10 0.82 -14.20
CA THR A 241 4.58 1.84 -15.14
C THR A 241 3.75 3.11 -14.99
N PHE A 242 4.42 4.21 -14.75
CA PHE A 242 3.87 5.55 -14.64
C PHE A 242 4.14 6.35 -15.90
N ASP A 243 3.10 6.87 -16.52
CA ASP A 243 3.17 7.74 -17.69
C ASP A 243 2.41 9.03 -17.39
N ASP A 244 3.15 10.11 -17.18
CA ASP A 244 2.60 11.45 -16.96
C ASP A 244 3.40 12.47 -17.76
N PRO A 245 2.98 12.79 -18.97
CA PRO A 245 3.74 13.66 -19.86
C PRO A 245 3.82 15.13 -19.38
N LYS A 246 3.01 15.54 -18.40
CA LYS A 246 3.13 16.87 -17.80
C LYS A 246 4.24 16.93 -16.75
N MET A 247 4.47 15.85 -16.00
CA MET A 247 5.44 15.84 -14.89
C MET A 247 6.75 15.16 -15.25
N TYR A 248 6.74 14.22 -16.18
CA TYR A 248 7.90 13.40 -16.56
C TYR A 248 8.19 13.48 -18.06
N THR A 249 9.45 13.37 -18.43
CA THR A 249 9.91 13.42 -19.82
C THR A 249 9.70 12.10 -20.56
N ARG A 250 9.57 11.00 -19.84
CA ARG A 250 9.30 9.65 -20.32
C ARG A 250 8.60 8.81 -19.24
N PRO A 251 7.87 7.76 -19.61
CA PRO A 251 7.38 6.78 -18.65
C PRO A 251 8.52 6.13 -17.86
N PHE A 252 8.22 5.68 -16.66
CA PHE A 252 9.15 4.91 -15.83
C PHE A 252 8.42 3.79 -15.11
N THR A 253 9.17 2.75 -14.74
CA THR A 253 8.62 1.54 -14.15
C THR A 253 9.31 1.22 -12.83
N ILE A 254 8.53 0.77 -11.85
CA ILE A 254 9.03 0.21 -10.59
C ILE A 254 8.58 -1.24 -10.45
N HIS A 255 9.28 -2.00 -9.60
CA HIS A 255 8.98 -3.39 -9.30
C HIS A 255 8.79 -3.57 -7.81
N VAL A 256 7.65 -4.11 -7.41
CA VAL A 256 7.31 -4.37 -6.02
C VAL A 256 6.90 -5.82 -5.87
N SER A 257 7.55 -6.52 -4.96
CA SER A 257 7.18 -7.87 -4.54
C SER A 257 6.38 -7.83 -3.24
N TYR A 258 5.43 -8.74 -3.12
CA TYR A 258 4.59 -8.89 -1.94
C TYR A 258 4.64 -10.32 -1.43
N THR A 259 4.57 -10.46 -0.12
CA THR A 259 4.40 -11.73 0.56
C THR A 259 2.99 -11.84 1.13
N LEU A 260 2.34 -12.98 0.94
CA LEU A 260 1.04 -13.28 1.52
C LEU A 260 1.17 -13.38 3.04
N LEU A 261 0.24 -12.77 3.75
CA LEU A 261 0.05 -12.92 5.19
C LEU A 261 -1.10 -13.91 5.46
N PRO A 262 -0.83 -15.23 5.50
CA PRO A 262 -1.86 -16.18 5.84
C PRO A 262 -2.25 -16.01 7.31
N ASP A 263 -3.53 -16.29 7.61
CA ASP A 263 -4.08 -16.19 8.96
C ASP A 263 -4.10 -14.75 9.52
N ALA A 264 -3.99 -13.75 8.64
CA ALA A 264 -4.11 -12.34 8.96
C ALA A 264 -5.32 -11.71 8.25
N ASP A 265 -5.75 -10.58 8.74
CA ASP A 265 -6.71 -9.71 8.07
C ASP A 265 -6.25 -8.26 8.25
N ILE A 266 -6.87 -7.35 7.49
CA ILE A 266 -6.63 -5.91 7.63
C ILE A 266 -7.51 -5.37 8.75
N PHE A 267 -7.02 -4.33 9.44
CA PHE A 267 -7.72 -3.67 10.52
C PHE A 267 -8.33 -2.35 10.05
N GLU A 268 -9.29 -1.89 10.79
CA GLU A 268 -9.87 -0.57 10.61
C GLU A 268 -8.98 0.46 11.32
N MET A 269 -8.39 1.36 10.54
CA MET A 269 -7.51 2.41 11.06
C MET A 269 -8.20 3.76 10.92
N TYR A 270 -8.54 4.36 12.05
CA TYR A 270 -9.09 5.71 12.13
C TYR A 270 -8.17 6.65 12.92
N PRO A 271 -8.20 7.96 12.63
CA PRO A 271 -7.54 8.93 13.49
C PRO A 271 -8.10 8.82 14.90
N GLU A 272 -7.23 8.70 15.89
CA GLU A 272 -7.63 8.58 17.31
C GLU A 272 -8.37 9.81 17.83
N ASN A 273 -8.27 10.94 17.14
CA ASN A 273 -8.81 12.21 17.58
C ASN A 273 -9.66 12.88 16.50
N GLU A 274 -10.96 13.03 16.75
CA GLU A 274 -11.86 13.77 15.82
C GLU A 274 -11.42 15.22 15.55
N LYS A 275 -10.61 15.81 16.42
CA LYS A 275 -10.07 17.17 16.23
C LYS A 275 -9.10 17.24 15.05
N ASP A 276 -8.41 16.14 14.75
CA ASP A 276 -7.45 16.08 13.67
C ASP A 276 -8.12 16.22 12.31
N CYS A 277 -9.40 15.86 12.21
CA CYS A 277 -10.20 15.97 10.99
C CYS A 277 -11.15 17.20 10.97
N ALA A 278 -11.06 18.08 11.95
CA ALA A 278 -11.99 19.22 12.06
C ALA A 278 -11.90 20.18 10.84
N HIS A 279 -10.73 20.33 10.24
CA HIS A 279 -10.48 21.16 9.07
C HIS A 279 -11.17 20.62 7.80
N VAL A 280 -11.37 19.31 7.68
CA VAL A 280 -12.07 18.68 6.54
C VAL A 280 -13.57 18.96 6.62
N ARG A 281 -14.12 19.03 7.84
CA ARG A 281 -15.55 19.26 8.09
C ARG A 281 -15.97 20.72 7.94
N THR A 282 -15.04 21.67 8.07
CA THR A 282 -15.30 23.10 8.06
C THR A 282 -15.10 23.79 6.73
N SER A 283 -14.52 23.11 5.73
CA SER A 283 -14.41 23.66 4.38
C SER A 283 -15.80 23.70 3.73
N PRO A 284 -16.35 24.87 3.42
CA PRO A 284 -17.62 24.94 2.69
C PRO A 284 -17.42 24.25 1.33
N ALA A 285 -18.36 23.38 0.98
CA ALA A 285 -18.44 22.84 -0.36
C ALA A 285 -18.49 24.01 -1.36
N LYS A 286 -17.47 24.14 -2.19
CA LYS A 286 -17.41 25.09 -3.30
C LYS A 286 -18.13 24.53 -4.50
#